data_f9383607656680f58561242884125f5f
#
_entry.id   f9383607656680f58561242884125f5f
#
_cell.length_a   1.000
_cell.length_b   1.000
_cell.length_c   1.000
_cell.angle_alpha   90.00
_cell.angle_beta   90.00
_cell.angle_gamma   90.00
#
_symmetry.space_group_name_H-M   'P 1'
#
loop_
_entity.id
_entity.type
_entity.pdbx_description
1 polymer ?
#
loop_
_entity_poly.entity_id
_entity_poly.type
_entity_poly.pdbx_seq_one_letter_code
_entity_poly.pdbx_strand_id
1 'polypeptide(L)'
;LLWPPGTLEDADIEIRLGLSVKSIDANSHTMSLANGETLAWNKILIATGGRARSLDVDGVDLDGVYTLRTIEDAEGIRARLTAGAKVLVIGAGWIGLEVAAAARKRDASATVVEVADRVCARALTENMSQWIHALHERHGVDIRLTTAFSHFAGDGKLQKAVLGDGSEIDCDIAVIGIGLIPNTELAESAGLDIENGIVVDENGQTSHPDIFAAGDVTNHPNALLGRRVRLESWENAQNQAINSAKAMLDIKEPYSEIPWFWSDQYDANIQMMGLPEEWDQTVTRGDREAGEFIEFYLKDGELQGAAAINNPRDLRFTRRMITSGRKFEADTLADPDVKLQKLMKG
;
A
#
# COMPACT_ATOMS: atom_id res chain seq x y z
N LEU A 1 -0.38 14.51 -13.21
CA LEU A 1 1.07 14.75 -13.26
C LEU A 1 1.55 15.23 -11.89
N LEU A 2 2.64 14.66 -11.38
CA LEU A 2 3.28 15.10 -10.11
C LEU A 2 3.95 16.46 -10.27
N TRP A 3 4.41 16.78 -11.50
CA TRP A 3 5.08 18.01 -11.84
C TRP A 3 4.35 18.74 -12.98
N PRO A 4 4.35 20.06 -13.03
CA PRO A 4 3.85 20.81 -14.18
C PRO A 4 4.58 20.41 -15.47
N PRO A 5 3.92 20.53 -16.65
CA PRO A 5 4.59 20.36 -17.93
C PRO A 5 5.81 21.31 -18.05
N GLY A 6 6.89 20.83 -18.62
CA GLY A 6 8.14 21.60 -18.80
C GLY A 6 9.13 21.51 -17.63
N THR A 7 8.69 21.09 -16.44
CA THR A 7 9.56 21.05 -15.24
C THR A 7 10.77 20.13 -15.41
N LEU A 8 10.61 19.03 -16.12
CA LEU A 8 11.67 18.04 -16.30
C LEU A 8 12.65 18.48 -17.39
N GLU A 9 12.16 19.10 -18.44
CA GLU A 9 12.99 19.73 -19.49
C GLU A 9 13.80 20.90 -18.90
N ASP A 10 13.20 21.75 -18.07
CA ASP A 10 13.90 22.84 -17.38
C ASP A 10 14.99 22.34 -16.42
N ALA A 11 14.85 21.11 -15.92
CA ALA A 11 15.83 20.44 -15.07
C ALA A 11 16.89 19.64 -15.85
N ASP A 12 16.93 19.72 -17.19
CA ASP A 12 17.82 18.96 -18.08
C ASP A 12 17.67 17.42 -17.91
N ILE A 13 16.42 16.97 -17.73
CA ILE A 13 16.07 15.55 -17.57
C ILE A 13 15.49 15.04 -18.88
N GLU A 14 16.19 14.09 -19.53
CA GLU A 14 15.68 13.37 -20.70
C GLU A 14 14.69 12.29 -20.26
N ILE A 15 13.44 12.35 -20.76
CA ILE A 15 12.42 11.33 -20.54
C ILE A 15 12.19 10.54 -21.81
N ARG A 16 12.23 9.22 -21.71
CA ARG A 16 11.92 8.28 -22.79
C ARG A 16 10.66 7.50 -22.47
N LEU A 17 9.52 8.01 -22.90
CA LEU A 17 8.21 7.38 -22.68
C LEU A 17 7.95 6.23 -23.67
N GLY A 18 7.14 5.26 -23.25
CA GLY A 18 6.76 4.11 -24.07
C GLY A 18 7.90 3.14 -24.38
N LEU A 19 9.00 3.23 -23.60
CA LEU A 19 10.20 2.43 -23.81
C LEU A 19 10.58 1.68 -22.53
N SER A 20 10.57 0.35 -22.60
CA SER A 20 10.94 -0.52 -21.47
C SER A 20 12.39 -0.92 -21.53
N VAL A 21 13.03 -1.00 -20.35
CA VAL A 21 14.33 -1.67 -20.15
C VAL A 21 14.08 -3.18 -20.08
N LYS A 22 14.82 -3.98 -20.83
CA LYS A 22 14.72 -5.45 -20.85
C LYS A 22 15.67 -6.12 -19.87
N SER A 23 16.91 -5.62 -19.80
CA SER A 23 17.94 -6.18 -18.92
C SER A 23 18.99 -5.14 -18.58
N ILE A 24 19.67 -5.37 -17.47
CA ILE A 24 20.81 -4.60 -17.00
C ILE A 24 22.02 -5.54 -16.95
N ASP A 25 23.11 -5.14 -17.61
CA ASP A 25 24.43 -5.78 -17.45
C ASP A 25 25.28 -4.93 -16.52
N ALA A 26 25.41 -5.39 -15.29
CA ALA A 26 26.15 -4.71 -14.24
C ALA A 26 27.67 -4.69 -14.51
N ASN A 27 28.20 -5.69 -15.20
CA ASN A 27 29.64 -5.77 -15.48
C ASN A 27 30.10 -4.80 -16.57
N SER A 28 29.29 -4.66 -17.63
CA SER A 28 29.61 -3.76 -18.75
C SER A 28 29.06 -2.36 -18.57
N HIS A 29 28.32 -2.09 -17.50
CA HIS A 29 27.59 -0.83 -17.25
C HIS A 29 26.70 -0.43 -18.44
N THR A 30 25.94 -1.41 -18.96
CA THR A 30 24.99 -1.19 -20.06
C THR A 30 23.60 -1.71 -19.72
N MET A 31 22.57 -1.18 -20.37
CA MET A 31 21.22 -1.70 -20.33
C MET A 31 20.65 -1.87 -21.73
N SER A 32 19.86 -2.90 -21.94
CA SER A 32 19.19 -3.18 -23.20
C SER A 32 17.74 -2.71 -23.15
N LEU A 33 17.30 -1.98 -24.17
CA LEU A 33 15.94 -1.45 -24.29
C LEU A 33 15.07 -2.35 -25.20
N ALA A 34 13.74 -2.19 -25.07
CA ALA A 34 12.78 -2.97 -25.84
C ALA A 34 12.86 -2.76 -27.37
N ASN A 35 13.36 -1.59 -27.81
CA ASN A 35 13.58 -1.27 -29.23
C ASN A 35 14.90 -1.81 -29.80
N GLY A 36 15.71 -2.52 -28.98
CA GLY A 36 17.03 -3.06 -29.36
C GLY A 36 18.19 -2.10 -29.14
N GLU A 37 17.96 -0.88 -28.68
CA GLU A 37 19.01 0.07 -28.31
C GLU A 37 19.74 -0.40 -27.04
N THR A 38 21.01 -0.07 -26.93
CA THR A 38 21.81 -0.28 -25.72
C THR A 38 22.29 1.07 -25.21
N LEU A 39 22.05 1.33 -23.91
CA LEU A 39 22.51 2.53 -23.23
C LEU A 39 23.62 2.19 -22.23
N ALA A 40 24.66 3.01 -22.22
CA ALA A 40 25.67 3.00 -21.16
C ALA A 40 25.20 3.86 -19.98
N TRP A 41 25.61 3.49 -18.78
CA TRP A 41 25.25 4.20 -17.56
C TRP A 41 26.42 4.28 -16.57
N ASN A 42 26.45 5.28 -15.72
CA ASN A 42 27.39 5.38 -14.61
C ASN A 42 26.76 4.88 -13.30
N LYS A 43 25.54 5.29 -13.01
CA LYS A 43 24.74 4.81 -11.88
C LYS A 43 23.29 4.61 -12.32
N ILE A 44 22.59 3.63 -11.73
CA ILE A 44 21.17 3.33 -12.00
C ILE A 44 20.37 3.43 -10.71
N LEU A 45 19.16 3.97 -10.81
CA LEU A 45 18.11 3.83 -9.81
C LEU A 45 16.96 2.99 -10.40
N ILE A 46 16.69 1.82 -9.80
CA ILE A 46 15.56 0.96 -10.16
C ILE A 46 14.34 1.38 -9.32
N ALA A 47 13.30 1.88 -9.99
CA ALA A 47 12.05 2.34 -9.38
C ALA A 47 10.83 1.70 -10.05
N THR A 48 10.91 0.40 -10.31
CA THR A 48 9.92 -0.39 -11.07
C THR A 48 8.64 -0.70 -10.29
N GLY A 49 8.60 -0.39 -8.98
CA GLY A 49 7.43 -0.61 -8.14
C GLY A 49 6.96 -2.05 -8.12
N GLY A 50 5.68 -2.25 -8.41
CA GLY A 50 5.09 -3.59 -8.44
C GLY A 50 3.85 -3.65 -9.31
N ARG A 51 3.40 -4.86 -9.59
CA ARG A 51 2.14 -5.15 -10.29
C ARG A 51 1.12 -5.75 -9.34
N ALA A 52 -0.15 -5.54 -9.62
CA ALA A 52 -1.22 -6.18 -8.86
C ALA A 52 -1.10 -7.71 -8.94
N ARG A 53 -1.29 -8.37 -7.82
CA ARG A 53 -1.37 -9.83 -7.80
C ARG A 53 -2.70 -10.27 -8.39
N SER A 54 -2.66 -11.11 -9.40
CA SER A 54 -3.83 -11.78 -9.97
C SER A 54 -4.01 -13.18 -9.40
N LEU A 55 -5.10 -13.82 -9.77
CA LEU A 55 -5.40 -15.22 -9.46
C LEU A 55 -5.10 -16.08 -10.70
N ASP A 56 -4.63 -17.29 -10.46
CA ASP A 56 -4.49 -18.32 -11.52
C ASP A 56 -5.70 -19.27 -11.41
N VAL A 57 -6.81 -18.83 -11.99
CA VAL A 57 -8.10 -19.52 -11.92
C VAL A 57 -8.87 -19.38 -13.23
N ASP A 58 -9.79 -20.30 -13.48
CA ASP A 58 -10.65 -20.24 -14.66
C ASP A 58 -11.46 -18.93 -14.69
N GLY A 59 -11.57 -18.35 -15.86
CA GLY A 59 -12.35 -17.14 -16.12
C GLY A 59 -11.70 -15.83 -15.67
N VAL A 60 -10.44 -15.82 -15.24
CA VAL A 60 -9.73 -14.58 -14.84
C VAL A 60 -9.59 -13.57 -15.99
N ASP A 61 -9.60 -14.05 -17.24
CA ASP A 61 -9.49 -13.23 -18.45
C ASP A 61 -10.86 -12.80 -19.03
N LEU A 62 -11.96 -13.09 -18.36
CA LEU A 62 -13.29 -12.66 -18.81
C LEU A 62 -13.40 -11.13 -18.79
N ASP A 63 -14.06 -10.57 -19.80
CA ASP A 63 -14.38 -9.15 -19.82
C ASP A 63 -15.26 -8.79 -18.61
N GLY A 64 -14.80 -7.88 -17.78
CA GLY A 64 -15.41 -7.53 -16.48
C GLY A 64 -14.58 -7.93 -15.26
N VAL A 65 -13.50 -8.70 -15.44
CA VAL A 65 -12.54 -9.01 -14.37
C VAL A 65 -11.36 -8.05 -14.45
N TYR A 66 -11.01 -7.43 -13.34
CA TYR A 66 -9.95 -6.41 -13.22
C TYR A 66 -9.03 -6.68 -12.05
N THR A 67 -7.81 -6.21 -12.19
CA THR A 67 -6.95 -5.79 -11.07
C THR A 67 -6.93 -4.26 -11.04
N LEU A 68 -6.38 -3.64 -9.99
CA LEU A 68 -6.24 -2.18 -9.90
C LEU A 68 -4.80 -1.80 -9.57
N ARG A 69 -4.11 -1.20 -10.56
CA ARG A 69 -2.76 -0.66 -10.38
C ARG A 69 -2.49 0.58 -11.23
N THR A 70 -3.03 0.65 -12.45
CA THR A 70 -2.78 1.72 -13.40
C THR A 70 -3.96 2.68 -13.53
N ILE A 71 -3.77 3.79 -14.25
CA ILE A 71 -4.85 4.73 -14.56
C ILE A 71 -5.87 4.06 -15.46
N GLU A 72 -5.42 3.25 -16.41
CA GLU A 72 -6.26 2.50 -17.34
C GLU A 72 -7.14 1.50 -16.59
N ASP A 73 -6.60 0.80 -15.59
CA ASP A 73 -7.38 -0.08 -14.71
C ASP A 73 -8.49 0.72 -13.99
N ALA A 74 -8.09 1.85 -13.40
CA ALA A 74 -9.02 2.71 -12.66
C ALA A 74 -10.13 3.29 -13.58
N GLU A 75 -9.79 3.68 -14.80
CA GLU A 75 -10.75 4.17 -15.79
C GLU A 75 -11.68 3.06 -16.28
N GLY A 76 -11.16 1.86 -16.53
CA GLY A 76 -11.94 0.68 -16.91
C GLY A 76 -12.96 0.30 -15.82
N ILE A 77 -12.51 0.23 -14.57
CA ILE A 77 -13.37 -0.02 -13.40
C ILE A 77 -14.41 1.10 -13.28
N ARG A 78 -13.98 2.37 -13.30
CA ARG A 78 -14.87 3.53 -13.16
C ARG A 78 -15.98 3.56 -14.20
N ALA A 79 -15.69 3.20 -15.45
CA ALA A 79 -16.66 3.18 -16.53
C ALA A 79 -17.78 2.14 -16.30
N ARG A 80 -17.51 1.09 -15.52
CA ARG A 80 -18.46 0.02 -15.22
C ARG A 80 -19.20 0.20 -13.88
N LEU A 81 -18.70 1.04 -13.00
CA LEU A 81 -19.36 1.39 -11.72
C LEU A 81 -20.56 2.31 -12.00
N THR A 82 -21.65 1.74 -12.47
CA THR A 82 -22.91 2.42 -12.75
C THR A 82 -23.98 2.01 -11.75
N ALA A 83 -25.05 2.82 -11.63
CA ALA A 83 -26.16 2.50 -10.74
C ALA A 83 -26.77 1.12 -11.06
N GLY A 84 -26.93 0.30 -10.06
CA GLY A 84 -27.44 -1.07 -10.16
C GLY A 84 -26.43 -2.13 -10.60
N ALA A 85 -25.20 -1.77 -10.99
CA ALA A 85 -24.16 -2.75 -11.28
C ALA A 85 -23.84 -3.61 -10.06
N LYS A 86 -23.56 -4.89 -10.27
CA LYS A 86 -23.16 -5.84 -9.23
C LYS A 86 -21.64 -5.97 -9.21
N VAL A 87 -21.01 -5.45 -8.18
CA VAL A 87 -19.55 -5.46 -8.03
C VAL A 87 -19.14 -6.53 -7.03
N LEU A 88 -18.26 -7.43 -7.46
CA LEU A 88 -17.56 -8.35 -6.58
C LEU A 88 -16.13 -7.83 -6.35
N VAL A 89 -15.70 -7.84 -5.10
CA VAL A 89 -14.32 -7.56 -4.72
C VAL A 89 -13.72 -8.81 -4.06
N ILE A 90 -12.56 -9.23 -4.54
CA ILE A 90 -11.81 -10.34 -3.96
C ILE A 90 -10.64 -9.77 -3.17
N GLY A 91 -10.70 -9.94 -1.85
CA GLY A 91 -9.76 -9.38 -0.87
C GLY A 91 -10.29 -8.15 -0.16
N ALA A 92 -10.38 -8.21 1.17
CA ALA A 92 -10.80 -7.11 2.04
C ALA A 92 -9.61 -6.32 2.60
N GLY A 93 -8.56 -6.12 1.77
CA GLY A 93 -7.49 -5.17 2.02
C GLY A 93 -7.88 -3.73 1.64
N TRP A 94 -6.94 -2.79 1.76
CA TRP A 94 -7.19 -1.37 1.51
C TRP A 94 -7.79 -1.09 0.13
N ILE A 95 -7.17 -1.59 -0.94
CA ILE A 95 -7.63 -1.37 -2.33
C ILE A 95 -9.03 -1.97 -2.53
N GLY A 96 -9.26 -3.19 -2.03
CA GLY A 96 -10.57 -3.83 -2.16
C GLY A 96 -11.68 -3.04 -1.48
N LEU A 97 -11.43 -2.55 -0.27
CA LEU A 97 -12.40 -1.74 0.47
C LEU A 97 -12.62 -0.35 -0.18
N GLU A 98 -11.58 0.28 -0.73
CA GLU A 98 -11.73 1.52 -1.51
C GLU A 98 -12.59 1.33 -2.77
N VAL A 99 -12.41 0.20 -3.48
CA VAL A 99 -13.27 -0.14 -4.63
C VAL A 99 -14.71 -0.38 -4.18
N ALA A 100 -14.94 -1.10 -3.08
CA ALA A 100 -16.27 -1.30 -2.53
C ALA A 100 -16.93 0.03 -2.14
N ALA A 101 -16.19 0.95 -1.49
CA ALA A 101 -16.66 2.28 -1.16
C ALA A 101 -16.99 3.11 -2.42
N ALA A 102 -16.13 3.04 -3.46
CA ALA A 102 -16.36 3.72 -4.74
C ALA A 102 -17.60 3.18 -5.48
N ALA A 103 -17.84 1.86 -5.40
CA ALA A 103 -19.03 1.22 -5.96
C ALA A 103 -20.30 1.74 -5.27
N ARG A 104 -20.32 1.74 -3.94
CA ARG A 104 -21.48 2.24 -3.17
C ARG A 104 -21.75 3.73 -3.39
N LYS A 105 -20.72 4.56 -3.52
CA LYS A 105 -20.86 5.99 -3.88
C LYS A 105 -21.49 6.24 -5.25
N ARG A 106 -21.58 5.18 -6.09
CA ARG A 106 -22.15 5.22 -7.44
C ARG A 106 -23.43 4.39 -7.58
N ASP A 107 -24.06 4.05 -6.45
CA ASP A 107 -25.29 3.26 -6.37
C ASP A 107 -25.16 1.85 -7.01
N ALA A 108 -23.94 1.33 -7.14
CA ALA A 108 -23.69 -0.06 -7.46
C ALA A 108 -23.77 -0.92 -6.18
N SER A 109 -24.21 -2.17 -6.28
CA SER A 109 -24.10 -3.11 -5.18
C SER A 109 -22.64 -3.58 -5.05
N ALA A 110 -22.18 -3.88 -3.83
CA ALA A 110 -20.84 -4.38 -3.60
C ALA A 110 -20.86 -5.58 -2.66
N THR A 111 -20.25 -6.68 -3.10
CA THR A 111 -19.94 -7.86 -2.27
C THR A 111 -18.43 -7.99 -2.18
N VAL A 112 -17.90 -8.15 -0.98
CA VAL A 112 -16.47 -8.36 -0.73
C VAL A 112 -16.29 -9.78 -0.17
N VAL A 113 -15.41 -10.58 -0.75
CA VAL A 113 -15.04 -11.90 -0.24
C VAL A 113 -13.60 -11.88 0.24
N GLU A 114 -13.36 -12.43 1.44
CA GLU A 114 -12.06 -12.45 2.10
C GLU A 114 -11.85 -13.81 2.79
N VAL A 115 -10.65 -14.39 2.60
CA VAL A 115 -10.29 -15.67 3.23
C VAL A 115 -9.93 -15.52 4.70
N ALA A 116 -9.47 -14.33 5.10
CA ALA A 116 -9.19 -14.03 6.50
C ALA A 116 -10.50 -13.85 7.31
N ASP A 117 -10.37 -13.87 8.61
CA ASP A 117 -11.47 -13.73 9.58
C ASP A 117 -11.87 -12.25 9.83
N ARG A 118 -11.14 -11.30 9.27
CA ARG A 118 -11.42 -9.85 9.41
C ARG A 118 -10.82 -9.03 8.27
N VAL A 119 -11.35 -7.84 8.05
CA VAL A 119 -10.86 -6.90 7.05
C VAL A 119 -9.50 -6.33 7.46
N CYS A 120 -8.63 -6.05 6.51
CA CYS A 120 -7.28 -5.49 6.73
C CYS A 120 -6.48 -6.24 7.82
N ALA A 121 -6.64 -7.57 7.92
CA ALA A 121 -6.11 -8.42 8.99
C ALA A 121 -4.60 -8.28 9.22
N ARG A 122 -3.83 -7.99 8.17
CA ARG A 122 -2.37 -7.86 8.22
C ARG A 122 -1.89 -6.48 8.69
N ALA A 123 -2.78 -5.49 8.74
CA ALA A 123 -2.40 -4.09 8.97
C ALA A 123 -3.01 -3.49 10.23
N LEU A 124 -4.14 -4.02 10.69
CA LEU A 124 -4.95 -3.42 11.74
C LEU A 124 -5.15 -4.35 12.93
N THR A 125 -5.42 -3.77 14.09
CA THR A 125 -5.96 -4.48 15.25
C THR A 125 -7.36 -5.00 14.95
N GLU A 126 -7.82 -5.93 15.77
CA GLU A 126 -9.20 -6.44 15.68
C GLU A 126 -10.22 -5.32 15.84
N ASN A 127 -10.02 -4.43 16.81
CA ASN A 127 -10.88 -3.28 17.06
C ASN A 127 -11.02 -2.35 15.84
N MET A 128 -9.91 -2.01 15.20
CA MET A 128 -9.90 -1.18 13.99
C MET A 128 -10.53 -1.89 12.80
N SER A 129 -10.24 -3.19 12.62
CA SER A 129 -10.87 -4.03 11.59
C SER A 129 -12.40 -4.07 11.76
N GLN A 130 -12.89 -4.26 12.99
CA GLN A 130 -14.33 -4.26 13.28
C GLN A 130 -14.99 -2.92 12.98
N TRP A 131 -14.30 -1.80 13.29
CA TRP A 131 -14.84 -0.47 12.98
C TRP A 131 -14.97 -0.25 11.47
N ILE A 132 -13.94 -0.62 10.70
CA ILE A 132 -13.97 -0.50 9.22
C ILE A 132 -15.01 -1.44 8.62
N HIS A 133 -15.12 -2.67 9.13
CA HIS A 133 -16.15 -3.61 8.69
C HIS A 133 -17.54 -2.98 8.87
N ALA A 134 -17.86 -2.49 10.09
CA ALA A 134 -19.12 -1.84 10.38
C ALA A 134 -19.36 -0.58 9.54
N LEU A 135 -18.31 0.19 9.17
CA LEU A 135 -18.42 1.31 8.25
C LEU A 135 -18.97 0.84 6.89
N HIS A 136 -18.41 -0.23 6.33
CA HIS A 136 -18.85 -0.76 5.04
C HIS A 136 -20.24 -1.37 5.10
N GLU A 137 -20.59 -2.10 6.16
CA GLU A 137 -21.92 -2.65 6.36
C GLU A 137 -22.99 -1.53 6.43
N ARG A 138 -22.73 -0.44 7.16
CA ARG A 138 -23.62 0.73 7.21
C ARG A 138 -23.87 1.36 5.84
N HIS A 139 -22.90 1.23 4.92
CA HIS A 139 -23.04 1.67 3.53
C HIS A 139 -23.60 0.59 2.59
N GLY A 140 -24.04 -0.56 3.15
CA GLY A 140 -24.71 -1.62 2.40
C GLY A 140 -23.75 -2.49 1.56
N VAL A 141 -22.52 -2.64 1.98
CA VAL A 141 -21.59 -3.64 1.42
C VAL A 141 -21.84 -4.98 2.09
N ASP A 142 -21.98 -6.05 1.30
CA ASP A 142 -22.00 -7.45 1.77
C ASP A 142 -20.56 -7.96 1.93
N ILE A 143 -20.05 -8.07 3.17
CA ILE A 143 -18.71 -8.57 3.45
C ILE A 143 -18.78 -10.02 3.93
N ARG A 144 -18.16 -10.92 3.18
CA ARG A 144 -18.09 -12.35 3.47
C ARG A 144 -16.66 -12.73 3.87
N LEU A 145 -16.42 -12.80 5.15
CA LEU A 145 -15.14 -13.24 5.74
C LEU A 145 -15.05 -14.76 5.73
N THR A 146 -13.85 -15.30 5.95
CA THR A 146 -13.56 -16.75 5.94
C THR A 146 -14.11 -17.48 4.69
N THR A 147 -14.18 -16.73 3.59
CA THR A 147 -14.79 -17.19 2.35
C THR A 147 -13.73 -17.33 1.26
N ALA A 148 -13.52 -18.56 0.81
CA ALA A 148 -12.62 -18.86 -0.29
C ALA A 148 -13.30 -18.59 -1.63
N PHE A 149 -12.58 -17.96 -2.56
CA PHE A 149 -12.97 -17.83 -3.95
C PHE A 149 -12.44 -19.01 -4.75
N SER A 150 -13.20 -19.46 -5.75
CA SER A 150 -12.82 -20.57 -6.64
C SER A 150 -12.49 -20.09 -8.05
N HIS A 151 -13.49 -19.64 -8.79
CA HIS A 151 -13.30 -19.23 -10.19
C HIS A 151 -14.40 -18.26 -10.65
N PHE A 152 -14.18 -17.64 -11.83
CA PHE A 152 -15.19 -16.84 -12.51
C PHE A 152 -15.89 -17.66 -13.60
N ALA A 153 -17.15 -17.33 -13.89
CA ALA A 153 -17.92 -17.97 -14.93
C ALA A 153 -18.69 -16.95 -15.78
N GLY A 154 -18.79 -17.25 -17.09
CA GLY A 154 -19.46 -16.43 -18.07
C GLY A 154 -19.16 -16.90 -19.48
N ASP A 155 -19.76 -16.25 -20.49
CA ASP A 155 -19.52 -16.52 -21.91
C ASP A 155 -18.87 -15.27 -22.52
N GLY A 156 -17.54 -15.26 -22.57
CA GLY A 156 -16.73 -14.12 -23.01
C GLY A 156 -16.78 -12.90 -22.08
N LYS A 157 -17.81 -12.78 -21.23
CA LYS A 157 -18.03 -11.74 -20.26
C LYS A 157 -18.38 -12.34 -18.90
N LEU A 158 -17.91 -11.69 -17.83
CA LEU A 158 -18.22 -12.08 -16.46
C LEU A 158 -19.75 -12.05 -16.23
N GLN A 159 -20.28 -13.11 -15.61
CA GLN A 159 -21.67 -13.22 -15.22
C GLN A 159 -21.80 -13.58 -13.74
N LYS A 160 -20.90 -14.40 -13.24
CA LYS A 160 -20.89 -14.84 -11.84
C LYS A 160 -19.52 -15.28 -11.37
N ALA A 161 -19.37 -15.32 -10.09
CA ALA A 161 -18.24 -15.91 -9.37
C ALA A 161 -18.70 -17.14 -8.60
N VAL A 162 -17.87 -18.16 -8.53
CA VAL A 162 -18.09 -19.38 -7.76
C VAL A 162 -17.17 -19.38 -6.56
N LEU A 163 -17.72 -19.59 -5.39
CA LEU A 163 -16.97 -19.65 -4.12
C LEU A 163 -16.45 -21.07 -3.84
N GLY A 164 -15.56 -21.18 -2.86
CA GLY A 164 -14.94 -22.45 -2.50
C GLY A 164 -15.91 -23.54 -1.97
N ASP A 165 -17.06 -23.12 -1.47
CA ASP A 165 -18.16 -24.02 -1.04
C ASP A 165 -19.13 -24.38 -2.17
N GLY A 166 -18.89 -23.90 -3.39
CA GLY A 166 -19.72 -24.09 -4.57
C GLY A 166 -20.90 -23.12 -4.70
N SER A 167 -21.09 -22.20 -3.76
CA SER A 167 -22.10 -21.14 -3.91
C SER A 167 -21.70 -20.12 -4.98
N GLU A 168 -22.67 -19.45 -5.56
CA GLU A 168 -22.48 -18.53 -6.66
C GLU A 168 -22.87 -17.10 -6.27
N ILE A 169 -22.16 -16.11 -6.82
CA ILE A 169 -22.44 -14.67 -6.70
C ILE A 169 -22.57 -14.10 -8.10
N ASP A 170 -23.75 -13.62 -8.47
CA ASP A 170 -23.92 -12.87 -9.71
C ASP A 170 -23.13 -11.57 -9.66
N CYS A 171 -22.32 -11.29 -10.66
CA CYS A 171 -21.57 -10.04 -10.75
C CYS A 171 -21.35 -9.59 -12.20
N ASP A 172 -21.41 -8.27 -12.42
CA ASP A 172 -21.15 -7.62 -13.71
C ASP A 172 -19.69 -7.22 -13.84
N ILE A 173 -19.03 -7.00 -12.71
CA ILE A 173 -17.63 -6.62 -12.57
C ILE A 173 -17.02 -7.28 -11.34
N ALA A 174 -15.79 -7.76 -11.48
CA ALA A 174 -14.98 -8.24 -10.37
C ALA A 174 -13.66 -7.49 -10.29
N VAL A 175 -13.22 -7.14 -9.07
CA VAL A 175 -11.92 -6.52 -8.83
C VAL A 175 -11.12 -7.37 -7.86
N ILE A 176 -9.94 -7.80 -8.31
CA ILE A 176 -9.01 -8.64 -7.53
C ILE A 176 -8.04 -7.71 -6.79
N GLY A 177 -8.18 -7.65 -5.45
CA GLY A 177 -7.39 -6.78 -4.56
C GLY A 177 -6.60 -7.57 -3.50
N ILE A 178 -5.78 -8.55 -3.91
CA ILE A 178 -5.11 -9.51 -3.02
C ILE A 178 -3.62 -9.23 -2.78
N GLY A 179 -3.16 -8.02 -3.07
CA GLY A 179 -1.80 -7.54 -2.83
C GLY A 179 -1.01 -7.27 -4.09
N LEU A 180 0.29 -7.02 -3.90
CA LEU A 180 1.23 -6.59 -4.93
C LEU A 180 2.39 -7.58 -5.05
N ILE A 181 2.90 -7.73 -6.29
CA ILE A 181 4.13 -8.45 -6.60
C ILE A 181 5.18 -7.40 -6.99
N PRO A 182 6.32 -7.28 -6.28
CA PRO A 182 7.37 -6.36 -6.67
C PRO A 182 7.98 -6.74 -8.04
N ASN A 183 8.26 -5.75 -8.88
CA ASN A 183 8.84 -5.97 -10.21
C ASN A 183 10.37 -6.06 -10.10
N THR A 184 10.89 -7.24 -9.81
CA THR A 184 12.31 -7.51 -9.53
C THR A 184 13.10 -7.99 -10.75
N GLU A 185 12.48 -8.22 -11.88
CA GLU A 185 13.04 -8.90 -13.04
C GLU A 185 14.29 -8.19 -13.58
N LEU A 186 14.34 -6.86 -13.55
CA LEU A 186 15.53 -6.10 -13.96
C LEU A 186 16.69 -6.30 -12.98
N ALA A 187 16.41 -6.32 -11.70
CA ALA A 187 17.40 -6.56 -10.65
C ALA A 187 17.94 -8.00 -10.73
N GLU A 188 17.07 -8.97 -10.99
CA GLU A 188 17.45 -10.37 -11.22
C GLU A 188 18.35 -10.50 -12.43
N SER A 189 18.06 -9.79 -13.54
CA SER A 189 18.90 -9.79 -14.73
C SER A 189 20.30 -9.23 -14.50
N ALA A 190 20.44 -8.33 -13.53
CA ALA A 190 21.70 -7.75 -13.08
C ALA A 190 22.44 -8.59 -12.02
N GLY A 191 21.85 -9.71 -11.57
CA GLY A 191 22.41 -10.58 -10.53
C GLY A 191 22.36 -9.98 -9.13
N LEU A 192 21.41 -9.09 -8.85
CA LEU A 192 21.26 -8.45 -7.55
C LEU A 192 20.52 -9.36 -6.55
N ASP A 193 20.73 -9.09 -5.27
CA ASP A 193 20.06 -9.82 -4.18
C ASP A 193 18.57 -9.50 -4.12
N ILE A 194 17.73 -10.54 -4.12
CA ILE A 194 16.27 -10.44 -4.07
C ILE A 194 15.75 -11.23 -2.87
N GLU A 195 14.97 -10.55 -2.03
CA GLU A 195 14.22 -11.15 -0.92
C GLU A 195 12.97 -10.32 -0.67
N ASN A 196 11.79 -10.79 -1.10
CA ASN A 196 10.54 -10.04 -1.03
C ASN A 196 10.68 -8.59 -1.56
N GLY A 197 11.37 -8.44 -2.72
CA GLY A 197 11.80 -7.18 -3.33
C GLY A 197 13.30 -7.11 -3.48
N ILE A 198 13.81 -6.02 -4.06
CA ILE A 198 15.24 -5.77 -4.23
C ILE A 198 15.86 -5.44 -2.86
N VAL A 199 16.85 -6.23 -2.43
CA VAL A 199 17.57 -5.99 -1.18
C VAL A 199 18.44 -4.75 -1.33
N VAL A 200 18.23 -3.74 -0.47
CA VAL A 200 19.06 -2.53 -0.43
C VAL A 200 19.56 -2.25 0.98
N ASP A 201 20.62 -1.47 1.10
CA ASP A 201 21.09 -0.91 2.37
C ASP A 201 20.25 0.30 2.81
N GLU A 202 20.65 0.96 3.90
CA GLU A 202 20.00 2.17 4.41
C GLU A 202 20.12 3.41 3.51
N ASN A 203 20.91 3.33 2.44
CA ASN A 203 21.07 4.39 1.44
C ASN A 203 20.38 4.05 0.11
N GLY A 204 19.63 2.95 0.05
CA GLY A 204 19.01 2.45 -1.17
C GLY A 204 19.99 1.79 -2.13
N GLN A 205 21.25 1.52 -1.74
CA GLN A 205 22.24 0.84 -2.55
C GLN A 205 21.99 -0.67 -2.51
N THR A 206 22.04 -1.31 -3.68
CA THR A 206 21.88 -2.77 -3.85
C THR A 206 23.18 -3.50 -3.53
N SER A 207 23.23 -4.83 -3.81
CA SER A 207 24.48 -5.61 -3.76
C SER A 207 25.53 -5.15 -4.79
N HIS A 208 25.18 -4.29 -5.75
CA HIS A 208 26.12 -3.65 -6.68
C HIS A 208 26.35 -2.17 -6.33
N PRO A 209 27.60 -1.66 -6.29
CA PRO A 209 27.92 -0.32 -5.79
C PRO A 209 27.32 0.83 -6.61
N ASP A 210 27.02 0.64 -7.89
CA ASP A 210 26.50 1.66 -8.78
C ASP A 210 25.01 1.47 -9.14
N ILE A 211 24.35 0.48 -8.50
CA ILE A 211 22.92 0.23 -8.70
C ILE A 211 22.19 0.45 -7.38
N PHE A 212 21.16 1.29 -7.46
CA PHE A 212 20.28 1.68 -6.35
C PHE A 212 18.84 1.27 -6.66
N ALA A 213 18.00 1.17 -5.64
CA ALA A 213 16.57 0.98 -5.83
C ALA A 213 15.76 1.77 -4.80
N ALA A 214 14.51 2.13 -5.15
CA ALA A 214 13.62 2.87 -4.28
C ALA A 214 12.14 2.52 -4.51
N GLY A 215 11.30 2.76 -3.49
CA GLY A 215 9.85 2.58 -3.52
C GLY A 215 9.40 1.15 -3.25
N ASP A 216 8.20 0.80 -3.71
CA ASP A 216 7.49 -0.45 -3.40
C ASP A 216 8.29 -1.72 -3.74
N VAL A 217 9.25 -1.60 -4.66
CA VAL A 217 10.09 -2.71 -5.12
C VAL A 217 11.18 -3.10 -4.12
N THR A 218 11.49 -2.23 -3.12
CA THR A 218 12.64 -2.42 -2.24
C THR A 218 12.31 -3.13 -0.95
N ASN A 219 13.24 -3.99 -0.49
CA ASN A 219 13.33 -4.51 0.85
C ASN A 219 14.52 -3.83 1.54
N HIS A 220 14.25 -2.90 2.47
CA HIS A 220 15.26 -2.05 3.09
C HIS A 220 15.27 -2.17 4.61
N PRO A 221 16.42 -1.97 5.29
CA PRO A 221 16.47 -1.91 6.74
C PRO A 221 15.77 -0.65 7.23
N ASN A 222 15.00 -0.78 8.31
CA ASN A 222 14.43 0.36 9.01
C ASN A 222 14.89 0.33 10.47
N ALA A 223 15.75 1.27 10.85
CA ALA A 223 16.36 1.31 12.19
C ALA A 223 15.33 1.57 13.29
N LEU A 224 14.24 2.30 12.98
CA LEU A 224 13.17 2.61 13.95
C LEU A 224 12.28 1.39 14.23
N LEU A 225 12.16 0.48 13.26
CA LEU A 225 11.42 -0.77 13.42
C LEU A 225 12.32 -1.94 13.81
N GLY A 226 13.66 -1.76 13.82
CA GLY A 226 14.64 -2.80 14.14
C GLY A 226 14.68 -3.98 13.15
N ARG A 227 14.11 -3.85 11.96
CA ARG A 227 13.98 -4.92 10.98
C ARG A 227 13.95 -4.41 9.54
N ARG A 228 14.09 -5.34 8.59
CA ARG A 228 13.85 -5.03 7.17
C ARG A 228 12.35 -4.99 6.87
N VAL A 229 11.99 -4.08 5.96
CA VAL A 229 10.60 -3.88 5.53
C VAL A 229 10.51 -3.64 4.03
N ARG A 230 9.39 -4.02 3.44
CA ARG A 230 8.94 -3.58 2.12
C ARG A 230 7.65 -2.79 2.31
N LEU A 231 7.68 -1.51 1.98
CA LEU A 231 6.58 -0.57 2.20
C LEU A 231 5.96 -0.15 0.88
N GLU A 232 4.65 -0.35 0.77
CA GLU A 232 3.83 0.02 -0.37
C GLU A 232 3.09 1.32 -0.03
N SER A 233 3.81 2.45 -0.01
CA SER A 233 3.21 3.75 0.30
C SER A 233 3.85 4.88 -0.50
N TRP A 234 3.04 5.88 -0.81
CA TRP A 234 3.47 7.06 -1.55
C TRP A 234 4.60 7.83 -0.85
N GLU A 235 4.49 8.03 0.47
CA GLU A 235 5.51 8.71 1.26
C GLU A 235 6.85 7.96 1.23
N ASN A 236 6.82 6.62 1.40
CA ASN A 236 8.03 5.80 1.32
C ASN A 236 8.67 5.91 -0.07
N ALA A 237 7.88 5.76 -1.14
CA ALA A 237 8.39 5.81 -2.50
C ALA A 237 9.10 7.14 -2.79
N GLN A 238 8.51 8.26 -2.35
CA GLN A 238 9.09 9.60 -2.53
C GLN A 238 10.34 9.80 -1.69
N ASN A 239 10.28 9.55 -0.38
CA ASN A 239 11.37 9.86 0.52
C ASN A 239 12.59 8.95 0.30
N GLN A 240 12.33 7.67 0.03
CA GLN A 240 13.39 6.72 -0.29
C GLN A 240 14.07 7.04 -1.63
N ALA A 241 13.30 7.48 -2.66
CA ALA A 241 13.88 7.91 -3.93
C ALA A 241 14.79 9.14 -3.76
N ILE A 242 14.38 10.11 -2.95
CA ILE A 242 15.21 11.28 -2.62
C ILE A 242 16.49 10.85 -1.90
N ASN A 243 16.37 9.95 -0.91
CA ASN A 243 17.53 9.42 -0.17
C ASN A 243 18.50 8.68 -1.10
N SER A 244 17.98 7.76 -1.94
CA SER A 244 18.79 7.01 -2.90
C SER A 244 19.47 7.93 -3.92
N ALA A 245 18.77 8.96 -4.41
CA ALA A 245 19.35 9.94 -5.34
C ALA A 245 20.50 10.73 -4.69
N LYS A 246 20.38 11.12 -3.41
CA LYS A 246 21.49 11.72 -2.65
C LYS A 246 22.68 10.76 -2.54
N ALA A 247 22.43 9.48 -2.23
CA ALA A 247 23.48 8.47 -2.14
C ALA A 247 24.17 8.23 -3.49
N MET A 248 23.46 8.30 -4.62
CA MET A 248 24.04 8.29 -5.96
C MET A 248 25.00 9.46 -6.21
N LEU A 249 24.87 10.56 -5.47
CA LEU A 249 25.75 11.73 -5.47
C LEU A 249 26.77 11.71 -4.32
N ASP A 250 26.99 10.54 -3.70
CA ASP A 250 27.89 10.30 -2.57
C ASP A 250 27.51 11.04 -1.27
N ILE A 251 26.26 11.54 -1.18
CA ILE A 251 25.68 12.12 0.05
C ILE A 251 24.92 11.01 0.76
N LYS A 252 25.58 10.33 1.71
CA LYS A 252 25.03 9.19 2.44
C LYS A 252 24.36 9.63 3.75
N GLU A 253 23.06 9.50 3.80
CA GLU A 253 22.24 9.74 5.00
C GLU A 253 21.36 8.49 5.20
N PRO A 254 21.48 7.73 6.28
CA PRO A 254 20.67 6.53 6.48
C PRO A 254 19.18 6.82 6.42
N TYR A 255 18.46 6.12 5.53
CA TYR A 255 17.01 6.21 5.42
C TYR A 255 16.35 5.48 6.59
N SER A 256 15.62 6.19 7.42
CA SER A 256 14.89 5.62 8.54
C SER A 256 13.68 6.49 8.86
N GLU A 257 12.57 6.21 8.21
CA GLU A 257 11.30 6.91 8.40
C GLU A 257 10.31 6.02 9.16
N ILE A 258 9.48 6.65 9.99
CA ILE A 258 8.29 5.97 10.53
C ILE A 258 7.30 5.77 9.39
N PRO A 259 6.91 4.54 9.06
CA PRO A 259 5.93 4.30 8.00
C PRO A 259 4.64 5.07 8.26
N TRP A 260 4.15 5.75 7.24
CA TRP A 260 2.85 6.41 7.24
C TRP A 260 2.06 6.01 6.01
N PHE A 261 0.77 5.79 6.20
CA PHE A 261 -0.15 5.36 5.17
C PHE A 261 -1.52 5.97 5.41
N TRP A 262 -2.30 6.19 4.35
CA TRP A 262 -3.70 6.60 4.47
C TRP A 262 -4.60 5.89 3.46
N SER A 263 -5.89 5.88 3.76
CA SER A 263 -6.97 5.43 2.89
C SER A 263 -8.20 6.32 3.10
N ASP A 264 -8.84 6.73 2.01
CA ASP A 264 -10.07 7.52 2.05
C ASP A 264 -11.25 6.65 1.62
N GLN A 265 -12.13 6.35 2.57
CA GLN A 265 -13.29 5.48 2.35
C GLN A 265 -14.56 6.19 2.83
N TYR A 266 -15.51 6.46 1.92
CA TYR A 266 -16.68 7.27 2.16
C TYR A 266 -16.32 8.68 2.65
N ASP A 267 -16.63 9.01 3.90
CA ASP A 267 -16.29 10.22 4.64
C ASP A 267 -15.20 9.99 5.71
N ALA A 268 -14.66 8.78 5.78
CA ALA A 268 -13.61 8.41 6.71
C ALA A 268 -12.23 8.55 6.06
N ASN A 269 -11.40 9.44 6.62
CA ASN A 269 -9.97 9.48 6.37
C ASN A 269 -9.27 8.60 7.41
N ILE A 270 -8.78 7.45 6.97
CA ILE A 270 -8.11 6.44 7.78
C ILE A 270 -6.62 6.63 7.63
N GLN A 271 -5.89 6.82 8.73
CA GLN A 271 -4.45 6.99 8.69
C GLN A 271 -3.76 6.07 9.67
N MET A 272 -2.58 5.59 9.30
CA MET A 272 -1.72 4.77 10.14
C MET A 272 -0.32 5.39 10.25
N MET A 273 0.27 5.28 11.42
CA MET A 273 1.65 5.68 11.71
C MET A 273 2.36 4.56 12.46
N GLY A 274 3.54 4.20 11.98
CA GLY A 274 4.25 3.01 12.47
C GLY A 274 3.78 1.73 11.78
N LEU A 275 4.48 0.63 12.07
CA LEU A 275 4.15 -0.72 11.59
C LEU A 275 4.52 -1.72 12.69
N PRO A 276 3.84 -1.68 13.85
CA PRO A 276 4.15 -2.57 14.96
C PRO A 276 3.78 -4.02 14.60
N GLU A 277 4.64 -4.97 15.00
CA GLU A 277 4.34 -6.41 14.95
C GLU A 277 3.78 -6.90 16.28
N GLU A 278 4.15 -6.22 17.36
CA GLU A 278 3.77 -6.60 18.73
C GLU A 278 3.38 -5.36 19.52
N TRP A 279 2.36 -5.52 20.33
CA TRP A 279 1.93 -4.57 21.39
C TRP A 279 1.29 -5.35 22.52
N ASP A 280 1.35 -4.81 23.71
CA ASP A 280 0.72 -5.38 24.92
C ASP A 280 -0.52 -4.59 25.36
N GLN A 281 -0.67 -3.36 24.84
CA GLN A 281 -1.79 -2.49 25.18
C GLN A 281 -2.22 -1.64 23.99
N THR A 282 -3.54 -1.48 23.83
CA THR A 282 -4.14 -0.47 22.95
C THR A 282 -4.86 0.57 23.78
N VAL A 283 -4.77 1.84 23.34
CA VAL A 283 -5.43 2.97 24.00
C VAL A 283 -6.20 3.77 22.98
N THR A 284 -7.51 3.88 23.17
CA THR A 284 -8.38 4.69 22.31
C THR A 284 -8.55 6.08 22.89
N ARG A 285 -8.43 7.10 22.05
CA ARG A 285 -8.67 8.51 22.35
C ARG A 285 -9.64 9.10 21.33
N GLY A 286 -10.64 9.84 21.78
CA GLY A 286 -11.69 10.43 20.95
C GLY A 286 -12.96 9.60 20.93
N ASP A 287 -13.84 9.86 19.96
CA ASP A 287 -15.17 9.27 19.88
C ASP A 287 -15.25 8.26 18.72
N ARG A 288 -15.35 6.97 19.06
CA ARG A 288 -15.47 5.88 18.08
C ARG A 288 -16.83 5.88 17.36
N GLU A 289 -17.90 6.28 18.06
CA GLU A 289 -19.23 6.30 17.47
C GLU A 289 -19.38 7.43 16.46
N ALA A 290 -18.79 8.59 16.77
CA ALA A 290 -18.71 9.71 15.84
C ALA A 290 -17.72 9.46 14.68
N GLY A 291 -16.84 8.46 14.78
CA GLY A 291 -15.78 8.22 13.79
C GLY A 291 -14.67 9.29 13.82
N GLU A 292 -14.38 9.82 15.00
CA GLU A 292 -13.32 10.82 15.23
C GLU A 292 -12.42 10.36 16.39
N PHE A 293 -11.50 9.43 16.12
CA PHE A 293 -10.67 8.85 17.16
C PHE A 293 -9.30 8.40 16.64
N ILE A 294 -8.40 8.09 17.59
CA ILE A 294 -7.12 7.45 17.36
C ILE A 294 -6.94 6.29 18.33
N GLU A 295 -6.41 5.18 17.86
CA GLU A 295 -6.00 4.04 18.65
C GLU A 295 -4.46 3.97 18.65
N PHE A 296 -3.85 4.06 19.82
CA PHE A 296 -2.42 3.95 20.06
C PHE A 296 -2.05 2.51 20.39
N TYR A 297 -0.90 2.04 19.88
CA TYR A 297 -0.34 0.72 20.14
C TYR A 297 0.90 0.86 21.02
N LEU A 298 0.85 0.35 22.23
CA LEU A 298 1.92 0.43 23.21
C LEU A 298 2.58 -0.92 23.44
N LYS A 299 3.89 -0.92 23.67
CA LYS A 299 4.64 -2.06 24.19
C LYS A 299 5.49 -1.58 25.37
N ASP A 300 5.29 -2.19 26.54
CA ASP A 300 5.94 -1.78 27.79
C ASP A 300 5.81 -0.26 28.09
N GLY A 301 4.70 0.35 27.67
CA GLY A 301 4.39 1.78 27.78
C GLY A 301 5.01 2.66 26.69
N GLU A 302 5.84 2.14 25.81
CA GLU A 302 6.41 2.87 24.66
C GLU A 302 5.46 2.79 23.45
N LEU A 303 5.30 3.91 22.75
CA LEU A 303 4.42 3.98 21.57
C LEU A 303 5.11 3.36 20.36
N GLN A 304 4.50 2.31 19.80
CA GLN A 304 4.98 1.58 18.63
C GLN A 304 4.30 2.02 17.34
N GLY A 305 3.07 2.51 17.44
CA GLY A 305 2.27 2.93 16.29
C GLY A 305 0.91 3.45 16.70
N ALA A 306 0.14 3.91 15.71
CA ALA A 306 -1.25 4.31 15.89
C ALA A 306 -2.05 4.20 14.59
N ALA A 307 -3.36 4.02 14.72
CA ALA A 307 -4.32 4.18 13.64
C ALA A 307 -5.37 5.22 14.02
N ALA A 308 -5.70 6.11 13.09
CA ALA A 308 -6.62 7.22 13.31
C ALA A 308 -7.74 7.23 12.27
N ILE A 309 -8.94 7.56 12.71
CA ILE A 309 -10.09 7.85 11.87
C ILE A 309 -10.44 9.33 12.05
N ASN A 310 -10.39 10.10 10.96
CA ASN A 310 -10.71 11.53 10.95
C ASN A 310 -9.99 12.36 12.03
N ASN A 311 -8.84 11.87 12.52
CA ASN A 311 -8.05 12.54 13.58
C ASN A 311 -6.58 12.78 13.15
N PRO A 312 -6.33 13.51 12.05
CA PRO A 312 -4.98 13.79 11.57
C PRO A 312 -4.19 14.70 12.53
N ARG A 313 -4.91 15.44 13.39
CA ARG A 313 -4.28 16.36 14.35
C ARG A 313 -3.48 15.61 15.39
N ASP A 314 -4.05 14.58 16.01
CA ASP A 314 -3.39 13.82 17.06
C ASP A 314 -2.35 12.88 16.44
N LEU A 315 -2.66 12.28 15.28
CA LEU A 315 -1.74 11.39 14.58
C LEU A 315 -0.39 12.06 14.24
N ARG A 316 -0.39 13.34 13.84
CA ARG A 316 0.88 14.03 13.53
C ARG A 316 1.88 14.07 14.69
N PHE A 317 1.41 13.98 15.95
CA PHE A 317 2.29 13.93 17.12
C PHE A 317 2.87 12.54 17.34
N THR A 318 2.20 11.50 16.85
CA THR A 318 2.59 10.10 17.01
C THR A 318 4.00 9.83 16.49
N ARG A 319 4.40 10.41 15.35
CA ARG A 319 5.77 10.28 14.81
C ARG A 319 6.83 10.68 15.86
N ARG A 320 6.66 11.85 16.49
CA ARG A 320 7.59 12.33 17.53
C ARG A 320 7.53 11.49 18.80
N MET A 321 6.35 10.98 19.13
CA MET A 321 6.17 10.14 20.32
C MET A 321 6.91 8.80 20.13
N ILE A 322 6.77 8.15 18.98
CA ILE A 322 7.47 6.92 18.63
C ILE A 322 9.00 7.15 18.67
N THR A 323 9.50 8.18 17.98
CA THR A 323 10.94 8.45 17.91
C THR A 323 11.55 8.88 19.23
N SER A 324 10.74 9.28 20.23
CA SER A 324 11.24 9.70 21.54
C SER A 324 11.68 8.54 22.44
N GLY A 325 11.18 7.32 22.18
CA GLY A 325 11.38 6.16 23.05
C GLY A 325 10.85 6.35 24.48
N ARG A 326 9.96 7.34 24.69
CA ARG A 326 9.39 7.62 26.01
C ARG A 326 8.24 6.69 26.32
N LYS A 327 8.05 6.42 27.60
CA LYS A 327 6.87 5.73 28.11
C LYS A 327 5.72 6.72 28.35
N PHE A 328 4.53 6.29 28.01
CA PHE A 328 3.31 7.07 28.17
C PHE A 328 2.30 6.29 28.99
N GLU A 329 1.65 6.98 29.92
CA GLU A 329 0.55 6.41 30.71
C GLU A 329 -0.71 6.34 29.85
N ALA A 330 -1.37 5.18 29.85
CA ALA A 330 -2.57 4.92 29.03
C ALA A 330 -3.69 5.92 29.31
N ASP A 331 -3.99 6.21 30.59
CA ASP A 331 -5.04 7.15 30.97
C ASP A 331 -4.74 8.57 30.45
N THR A 332 -3.46 8.95 30.42
CA THR A 332 -3.03 10.26 29.88
C THR A 332 -3.20 10.32 28.36
N LEU A 333 -2.96 9.23 27.65
CA LEU A 333 -3.18 9.15 26.20
C LEU A 333 -4.67 9.15 25.88
N ALA A 334 -5.48 8.46 26.65
CA ALA A 334 -6.93 8.35 26.46
C ALA A 334 -7.66 9.67 26.67
N ASP A 335 -7.16 10.53 27.58
CA ASP A 335 -7.83 11.78 27.99
C ASP A 335 -7.79 12.85 26.88
N PRO A 336 -8.93 13.20 26.24
CA PRO A 336 -9.00 14.19 25.17
C PRO A 336 -8.61 15.61 25.59
N ASP A 337 -8.67 15.95 26.88
CA ASP A 337 -8.29 17.27 27.41
C ASP A 337 -6.77 17.43 27.55
N VAL A 338 -6.04 16.33 27.59
CA VAL A 338 -4.56 16.34 27.58
C VAL A 338 -4.06 16.63 26.16
N LYS A 339 -3.30 17.70 25.99
CA LYS A 339 -2.68 18.03 24.69
C LYS A 339 -1.44 17.15 24.47
N LEU A 340 -1.48 16.24 23.49
CA LEU A 340 -0.35 15.34 23.16
C LEU A 340 0.97 16.10 22.96
N GLN A 341 0.90 17.32 22.39
CA GLN A 341 2.07 18.18 22.25
C GLN A 341 2.78 18.49 23.58
N LYS A 342 2.04 18.54 24.71
CA LYS A 342 2.62 18.82 26.03
C LYS A 342 3.41 17.64 26.57
N LEU A 343 3.04 16.41 26.20
CA LEU A 343 3.72 15.19 26.61
C LEU A 343 5.14 15.10 26.04
N MET A 344 5.42 15.89 24.99
CA MET A 344 6.74 15.95 24.34
C MET A 344 7.63 17.07 24.85
N LYS A 345 7.15 17.92 25.77
CA LYS A 345 7.90 19.08 26.26
C LYS A 345 8.62 18.84 27.61
N GLY A 346 8.57 17.63 28.14
CA GLY A 346 9.23 17.24 29.39
C GLY A 346 10.64 16.72 29.21
#